data_468a64ce25a44bc96226c7a0fc0bbf3e
#
_entry.id   468a64ce25a44bc96226c7a0fc0bbf3e
#
_cell.length_a   1.000
_cell.length_b   1.000
_cell.length_c   1.000
_cell.angle_alpha   90.00
_cell.angle_beta   90.00
_cell.angle_gamma   90.00
#
_symmetry.space_group_name_H-M   'P 1'
#
loop_
_entity.id
_entity.type
_entity.pdbx_description
1 polymer ?
#
loop_
_entity_poly.entity_id
_entity_poly.type
_entity_poly.pdbx_seq_one_letter_code
_entity_poly.pdbx_strand_id
1 'polypeptide(L)'
;MLFRSNYIRKYKQLDAELKRRKFAITIGDELPSGILQMAKVYIAKKRKIQVGDKLAGRHGNKGIVSKVVRTEDMPFMADGRPVDMVLNPLGVPSRMNLGQIFECILGAAGKKLGVKFATPIFDGAKLDDLSVWTDKAGLPRFCSTYLYDGETGEQFDQPA
;
A
#
# COMPACT_ATOMS: atom_id res chain seq x y z
N MET A 1 18.93 -38.84 -6.61
CA MET A 1 18.57 -38.32 -7.95
C MET A 1 17.97 -36.91 -7.93
N LEU A 2 17.09 -36.56 -7.01
CA LEU A 2 16.45 -35.22 -6.92
C LEU A 2 17.43 -34.05 -6.74
N PHE A 3 18.47 -34.20 -5.95
CA PHE A 3 19.45 -33.14 -5.66
C PHE A 3 20.22 -32.70 -6.92
N ARG A 4 20.67 -33.67 -7.73
CA ARG A 4 21.39 -33.43 -8.98
C ARG A 4 20.49 -32.73 -10.01
N SER A 5 19.21 -33.09 -10.08
CA SER A 5 18.24 -32.48 -11.00
C SER A 5 17.98 -31.00 -10.63
N ASN A 6 17.80 -30.70 -9.34
CA ASN A 6 17.60 -29.34 -8.86
C ASN A 6 18.83 -28.44 -9.09
N TYR A 7 20.03 -28.99 -8.85
CA TYR A 7 21.28 -28.29 -9.12
C TYR A 7 21.41 -27.93 -10.62
N ILE A 8 21.18 -28.88 -11.51
CA ILE A 8 21.27 -28.69 -12.96
C ILE A 8 20.25 -27.63 -13.43
N ARG A 9 19.04 -27.64 -12.87
CA ARG A 9 18.01 -26.66 -13.20
C ARG A 9 18.45 -25.25 -12.77
N LYS A 10 18.93 -25.10 -11.55
CA LYS A 10 19.41 -23.83 -11.00
C LYS A 10 20.62 -23.28 -11.77
N TYR A 11 21.55 -24.18 -12.13
CA TYR A 11 22.71 -23.83 -12.97
C TYR A 11 22.29 -23.31 -14.34
N LYS A 12 21.35 -24.01 -15.02
CA LYS A 12 20.83 -23.56 -16.33
C LYS A 12 20.12 -22.20 -16.23
N GLN A 13 19.38 -21.95 -15.16
CA GLN A 13 18.74 -20.65 -14.94
C GLN A 13 19.79 -19.52 -14.78
N LEU A 14 20.81 -19.74 -13.96
CA LEU A 14 21.89 -18.76 -13.74
C LEU A 14 22.72 -18.51 -15.02
N ASP A 15 22.99 -19.57 -15.80
CA ASP A 15 23.71 -19.43 -17.07
C ASP A 15 22.89 -18.63 -18.11
N ALA A 16 21.57 -18.89 -18.18
CA ALA A 16 20.68 -18.11 -19.02
C ALA A 16 20.60 -16.64 -18.60
N GLU A 17 20.54 -16.37 -17.30
CA GLU A 17 20.54 -15.01 -16.76
C GLU A 17 21.86 -14.30 -17.02
N LEU A 18 22.99 -14.99 -16.86
CA LEU A 18 24.31 -14.46 -17.18
C LEU A 18 24.41 -14.07 -18.65
N LYS A 19 23.95 -14.97 -19.56
CA LYS A 19 23.95 -14.69 -21.00
C LYS A 19 23.09 -13.48 -21.33
N ARG A 20 21.91 -13.35 -20.72
CA ARG A 20 21.00 -12.21 -20.93
C ARG A 20 21.66 -10.90 -20.45
N ARG A 21 22.30 -10.91 -19.27
CA ARG A 21 22.97 -9.73 -18.73
C ARG A 21 24.18 -9.32 -19.57
N LYS A 22 24.99 -10.30 -20.00
CA LYS A 22 26.12 -10.04 -20.92
C LYS A 22 25.65 -9.43 -22.22
N PHE A 23 24.60 -9.98 -22.82
CA PHE A 23 24.01 -9.49 -24.06
C PHE A 23 23.52 -8.04 -23.91
N ALA A 24 22.77 -7.74 -22.83
CA ALA A 24 22.29 -6.39 -22.55
C ALA A 24 23.41 -5.36 -22.38
N ILE A 25 24.55 -5.76 -21.77
CA ILE A 25 25.71 -4.88 -21.60
C ILE A 25 26.46 -4.70 -22.94
N THR A 26 26.57 -5.76 -23.75
CA THR A 26 27.35 -5.75 -25.00
C THR A 26 26.64 -4.96 -26.10
N ILE A 27 25.31 -5.11 -26.22
CA ILE A 27 24.51 -4.40 -27.23
C ILE A 27 24.21 -2.98 -26.78
N GLY A 28 24.04 -2.77 -25.43
CA GLY A 28 23.63 -1.50 -24.89
C GLY A 28 22.18 -1.17 -25.27
N ASP A 29 21.81 0.09 -25.06
CA ASP A 29 20.53 0.62 -25.51
C ASP A 29 20.57 0.89 -27.02
N GLU A 30 19.57 0.40 -27.76
CA GLU A 30 19.41 0.76 -29.17
C GLU A 30 19.07 2.25 -29.27
N LEU A 31 20.00 3.02 -29.78
CA LEU A 31 19.81 4.45 -30.01
C LEU A 31 19.22 4.68 -31.41
N PRO A 32 18.30 5.63 -31.58
CA PRO A 32 17.81 6.03 -32.89
C PRO A 32 18.93 6.48 -33.79
N SER A 33 18.79 6.31 -35.12
CA SER A 33 19.77 6.71 -36.10
C SER A 33 20.14 8.19 -35.96
N GLY A 34 21.43 8.50 -35.92
CA GLY A 34 21.94 9.86 -35.76
C GLY A 34 22.16 10.34 -34.32
N ILE A 35 21.81 9.53 -33.31
CA ILE A 35 22.05 9.84 -31.91
C ILE A 35 23.28 9.07 -31.42
N LEU A 36 24.30 9.79 -30.94
CA LEU A 36 25.54 9.19 -30.41
C LEU A 36 25.41 8.77 -28.95
N GLN A 37 24.71 9.54 -28.15
CA GLN A 37 24.49 9.29 -26.71
C GLN A 37 23.15 9.83 -26.28
N MET A 38 22.51 9.17 -25.31
CA MET A 38 21.28 9.59 -24.70
C MET A 38 21.43 9.63 -23.18
N ALA A 39 21.14 10.79 -22.59
CA ALA A 39 21.06 10.95 -21.14
C ALA A 39 19.61 10.96 -20.70
N LYS A 40 19.22 10.08 -19.76
CA LYS A 40 17.92 10.08 -19.12
C LYS A 40 18.05 10.79 -17.77
N VAL A 41 17.42 11.96 -17.64
CA VAL A 41 17.39 12.71 -16.40
C VAL A 41 16.03 12.49 -15.72
N TYR A 42 16.06 11.91 -14.53
CA TYR A 42 14.83 11.71 -13.73
C TYR A 42 14.69 12.88 -12.77
N ILE A 43 13.56 13.59 -12.89
CA ILE A 43 13.23 14.73 -12.04
C ILE A 43 12.02 14.35 -11.18
N ALA A 44 12.15 14.51 -9.86
CA ALA A 44 11.05 14.34 -8.92
C ALA A 44 10.63 15.71 -8.36
N LYS A 45 9.32 15.98 -8.39
CA LYS A 45 8.72 17.17 -7.80
C LYS A 45 7.64 16.76 -6.82
N LYS A 46 7.76 17.18 -5.56
CA LYS A 46 6.71 17.01 -4.56
C LYS A 46 5.66 18.11 -4.72
N ARG A 47 4.42 17.72 -4.96
CA ARG A 47 3.27 18.63 -5.00
C ARG A 47 2.39 18.43 -3.78
N LYS A 48 1.83 19.51 -3.24
CA LYS A 48 0.77 19.44 -2.22
C LYS A 48 -0.53 19.02 -2.88
N ILE A 49 -1.32 18.20 -2.17
CA ILE A 49 -2.66 17.79 -2.59
C ILE A 49 -3.57 19.02 -2.65
N GLN A 50 -4.39 19.09 -3.70
CA GLN A 50 -5.38 20.14 -3.90
C GLN A 50 -6.76 19.53 -4.12
N VAL A 51 -7.80 20.34 -3.90
CA VAL A 51 -9.18 19.96 -4.23
C VAL A 51 -9.28 19.71 -5.75
N GLY A 52 -9.90 18.59 -6.11
CA GLY A 52 -10.00 18.13 -7.50
C GLY A 52 -8.94 17.09 -7.90
N ASP A 53 -7.91 16.89 -7.11
CA ASP A 53 -6.90 15.86 -7.38
C ASP A 53 -7.53 14.46 -7.27
N LYS A 54 -7.13 13.58 -8.18
CA LYS A 54 -7.59 12.19 -8.21
C LYS A 54 -6.64 11.31 -7.42
N LEU A 55 -7.18 10.61 -6.44
CA LEU A 55 -6.47 9.62 -5.63
C LEU A 55 -7.01 8.22 -5.89
N ALA A 56 -6.16 7.24 -5.76
CA ALA A 56 -6.52 5.83 -5.86
C ALA A 56 -5.72 4.99 -4.88
N GLY A 57 -6.34 3.94 -4.38
CA GLY A 57 -5.66 2.90 -3.61
C GLY A 57 -5.22 1.72 -4.50
N ARG A 58 -4.83 0.64 -3.86
CA ARG A 58 -4.37 -0.60 -4.51
C ARG A 58 -5.47 -1.60 -4.82
N HIS A 59 -6.73 -1.30 -4.50
CA HIS A 59 -7.87 -2.22 -4.56
C HIS A 59 -8.95 -1.77 -5.54
N GLY A 60 -8.59 -1.02 -6.58
CA GLY A 60 -9.55 -0.49 -7.55
C GLY A 60 -10.43 0.64 -7.00
N ASN A 61 -10.17 1.11 -5.80
CA ASN A 61 -10.84 2.26 -5.20
C ASN A 61 -10.21 3.56 -5.72
N LYS A 62 -11.07 4.44 -6.19
CA LYS A 62 -10.68 5.76 -6.72
C LYS A 62 -11.58 6.85 -6.14
N GLY A 63 -11.03 8.01 -5.95
CA GLY A 63 -11.76 9.16 -5.45
C GLY A 63 -11.15 10.47 -5.90
N ILE A 64 -11.87 11.53 -5.69
CA ILE A 64 -11.43 12.90 -5.96
C ILE A 64 -11.42 13.64 -4.63
N VAL A 65 -10.39 14.42 -4.38
CA VAL A 65 -10.28 15.26 -3.18
C VAL A 65 -11.36 16.33 -3.23
N SER A 66 -12.31 16.27 -2.30
CA SER A 66 -13.40 17.24 -2.22
C SER A 66 -13.09 18.41 -1.28
N LYS A 67 -12.35 18.16 -0.21
CA LYS A 67 -11.98 19.17 0.80
C LYS A 67 -10.59 18.86 1.34
N VAL A 68 -9.82 19.90 1.59
CA VAL A 68 -8.56 19.82 2.34
C VAL A 68 -8.78 20.57 3.65
N VAL A 69 -8.57 19.88 4.76
CA VAL A 69 -8.82 20.37 6.12
C VAL A 69 -7.48 20.53 6.83
N ARG A 70 -7.39 21.46 7.78
CA ARG A 70 -6.23 21.59 8.66
C ARG A 70 -6.10 20.35 9.54
N THR A 71 -4.90 20.05 9.96
CA THR A 71 -4.65 18.89 10.83
C THR A 71 -5.39 19.01 12.16
N GLU A 72 -5.53 20.23 12.67
CA GLU A 72 -6.23 20.53 13.94
C GLU A 72 -7.74 20.26 13.85
N ASP A 73 -8.33 20.49 12.68
CA ASP A 73 -9.78 20.33 12.44
C ASP A 73 -10.13 18.91 11.99
N MET A 74 -9.13 18.03 11.82
CA MET A 74 -9.37 16.63 11.44
C MET A 74 -9.84 15.82 12.65
N PRO A 75 -10.74 14.82 12.45
CA PRO A 75 -11.08 13.87 13.49
C PRO A 75 -9.82 13.21 14.05
N PHE A 76 -9.80 12.97 15.35
CA PHE A 76 -8.63 12.39 16.03
C PHE A 76 -9.01 11.23 16.94
N MET A 77 -8.04 10.39 17.22
CA MET A 77 -8.18 9.25 18.15
C MET A 77 -7.98 9.69 19.59
N ALA A 78 -8.38 8.86 20.55
CA ALA A 78 -8.21 9.11 21.98
C ALA A 78 -6.75 9.40 22.42
N ASP A 79 -5.77 8.97 21.63
CA ASP A 79 -4.35 9.26 21.84
C ASP A 79 -3.90 10.61 21.24
N GLY A 80 -4.82 11.41 20.70
CA GLY A 80 -4.56 12.72 20.12
C GLY A 80 -4.03 12.68 18.67
N ARG A 81 -3.88 11.52 18.06
CA ARG A 81 -3.44 11.42 16.66
C ARG A 81 -4.58 11.72 15.70
N PRO A 82 -4.42 12.67 14.78
CA PRO A 82 -5.42 12.95 13.76
C PRO A 82 -5.50 11.84 12.72
N VAL A 83 -6.66 11.71 12.11
CA VAL A 83 -6.88 10.84 10.94
C VAL A 83 -6.26 11.50 9.71
N ASP A 84 -5.55 10.71 8.90
CA ASP A 84 -4.88 11.23 7.71
C ASP A 84 -5.85 11.51 6.55
N MET A 85 -6.92 10.69 6.42
CA MET A 85 -7.88 10.78 5.32
C MET A 85 -9.24 10.23 5.75
N VAL A 86 -10.30 10.90 5.34
CA VAL A 86 -11.68 10.45 5.48
C VAL A 86 -12.22 10.07 4.12
N LEU A 87 -12.76 8.86 4.00
CA LEU A 87 -13.31 8.30 2.77
C LEU A 87 -14.81 8.06 2.89
N ASN A 88 -15.53 8.20 1.77
CA ASN A 88 -16.94 7.85 1.71
C ASN A 88 -17.11 6.31 1.78
N PRO A 89 -17.79 5.76 2.80
CA PRO A 89 -17.94 4.33 2.97
C PRO A 89 -18.82 3.68 1.89
N LEU A 90 -19.71 4.42 1.23
CA LEU A 90 -20.62 3.89 0.21
C LEU A 90 -19.92 3.29 -0.99
N GLY A 91 -18.66 3.70 -1.25
CA GLY A 91 -17.83 3.14 -2.32
C GLY A 91 -17.31 1.73 -2.07
N VAL A 92 -17.42 1.21 -0.85
CA VAL A 92 -16.87 -0.10 -0.46
C VAL A 92 -17.87 -1.25 -0.67
N PRO A 93 -19.09 -1.22 -0.11
CA PRO A 93 -20.04 -2.34 -0.22
C PRO A 93 -20.47 -2.61 -1.66
N SER A 94 -20.76 -1.56 -2.42
CA SER A 94 -21.21 -1.69 -3.80
C SER A 94 -20.17 -2.29 -4.74
N ARG A 95 -18.90 -2.13 -4.44
CA ARG A 95 -17.79 -2.62 -5.28
C ARG A 95 -17.13 -3.88 -4.75
N MET A 96 -17.50 -4.33 -3.55
CA MET A 96 -17.00 -5.55 -2.91
C MET A 96 -15.45 -5.62 -2.82
N ASN A 97 -14.75 -4.50 -2.82
CA ASN A 97 -13.29 -4.43 -2.70
C ASN A 97 -12.84 -4.42 -1.24
N LEU A 98 -13.18 -5.48 -0.50
CA LEU A 98 -12.89 -5.63 0.93
C LEU A 98 -11.39 -5.65 1.26
N GLY A 99 -10.55 -5.93 0.29
CA GLY A 99 -9.10 -5.92 0.46
C GLY A 99 -8.54 -4.60 1.01
N GLN A 100 -9.17 -3.46 0.72
CA GLN A 100 -8.78 -2.16 1.30
C GLN A 100 -9.00 -2.10 2.81
N ILE A 101 -10.06 -2.73 3.33
CA ILE A 101 -10.32 -2.81 4.76
C ILE A 101 -9.29 -3.72 5.43
N PHE A 102 -9.01 -4.88 4.84
CA PHE A 102 -8.01 -5.82 5.32
C PHE A 102 -6.61 -5.18 5.36
N GLU A 103 -6.27 -4.43 4.32
CA GLU A 103 -5.02 -3.66 4.27
C GLU A 103 -4.93 -2.65 5.41
N CYS A 104 -6.00 -1.91 5.69
CA CYS A 104 -6.04 -0.93 6.76
C CYS A 104 -5.86 -1.58 8.14
N ILE A 105 -6.58 -2.66 8.41
CA ILE A 105 -6.52 -3.40 9.68
C ILE A 105 -5.12 -3.99 9.91
N LEU A 106 -4.59 -4.72 8.92
CA LEU A 106 -3.24 -5.28 9.02
C LEU A 106 -2.16 -4.20 9.07
N GLY A 107 -2.37 -3.07 8.38
CA GLY A 107 -1.49 -1.93 8.45
C GLY A 107 -1.43 -1.30 9.84
N ALA A 108 -2.58 -1.16 10.52
CA ALA A 108 -2.66 -0.68 11.90
C ALA A 108 -1.96 -1.64 12.88
N ALA A 109 -2.21 -2.96 12.74
CA ALA A 109 -1.55 -3.99 13.53
C ALA A 109 -0.04 -3.99 13.28
N GLY A 110 0.39 -3.92 12.02
CA GLY A 110 1.80 -3.90 11.63
C GLY A 110 2.54 -2.66 12.14
N LYS A 111 1.91 -1.50 12.11
CA LYS A 111 2.48 -0.26 12.66
C LYS A 111 2.75 -0.39 14.16
N LYS A 112 1.82 -1.01 14.90
CA LYS A 112 1.96 -1.21 16.36
C LYS A 112 3.00 -2.28 16.70
N LEU A 113 3.11 -3.34 15.90
CA LEU A 113 4.06 -4.44 16.10
C LEU A 113 5.44 -4.18 15.46
N GLY A 114 5.60 -3.13 14.65
CA GLY A 114 6.83 -2.84 13.92
C GLY A 114 7.11 -3.82 12.77
N VAL A 115 6.09 -4.50 12.24
CA VAL A 115 6.21 -5.47 11.15
C VAL A 115 5.52 -4.98 9.87
N LYS A 116 5.92 -5.51 8.72
CA LYS A 116 5.27 -5.27 7.43
C LYS A 116 4.63 -6.55 6.93
N PHE A 117 3.41 -6.44 6.41
CA PHE A 117 2.70 -7.55 5.80
C PHE A 117 2.89 -7.55 4.29
N ALA A 118 3.15 -8.72 3.73
CA ALA A 118 3.18 -8.97 2.30
C ALA A 118 2.38 -10.23 2.01
N THR A 119 1.34 -10.13 1.20
CA THR A 119 0.47 -11.25 0.85
C THR A 119 0.59 -11.56 -0.64
N PRO A 120 0.76 -12.86 -1.02
CA PRO A 120 0.68 -13.28 -2.42
C PRO A 120 -0.73 -13.06 -2.98
N ILE A 121 -0.83 -12.93 -4.31
CA ILE A 121 -2.12 -12.65 -4.98
C ILE A 121 -3.14 -13.77 -4.75
N PHE A 122 -2.70 -15.03 -4.74
CA PHE A 122 -3.59 -16.21 -4.61
C PHE A 122 -3.62 -16.81 -3.20
N ASP A 123 -2.87 -16.26 -2.27
CA ASP A 123 -2.84 -16.67 -0.86
C ASP A 123 -2.89 -15.43 0.03
N GLY A 124 -3.99 -14.70 -0.09
CA GLY A 124 -4.25 -13.46 0.65
C GLY A 124 -4.65 -13.73 2.10
N ALA A 125 -4.64 -12.68 2.91
CA ALA A 125 -5.08 -12.74 4.29
C ALA A 125 -6.57 -13.12 4.38
N LYS A 126 -6.90 -14.02 5.30
CA LYS A 126 -8.26 -14.42 5.64
C LYS A 126 -8.76 -13.65 6.85
N LEU A 127 -10.05 -13.73 7.11
CA LEU A 127 -10.68 -13.04 8.24
C LEU A 127 -10.10 -13.49 9.59
N ASP A 128 -9.79 -14.78 9.71
CA ASP A 128 -9.17 -15.34 10.92
C ASP A 128 -7.76 -14.79 11.16
N ASP A 129 -6.99 -14.57 10.08
CA ASP A 129 -5.66 -13.97 10.19
C ASP A 129 -5.71 -12.55 10.74
N LEU A 130 -6.74 -11.77 10.35
CA LEU A 130 -6.94 -10.42 10.85
C LEU A 130 -7.13 -10.42 12.38
N SER A 131 -8.00 -11.30 12.90
CA SER A 131 -8.23 -11.39 14.34
C SER A 131 -6.97 -11.80 15.10
N VAL A 132 -6.21 -12.77 14.61
CA VAL A 132 -4.95 -13.19 15.22
C VAL A 132 -3.94 -12.03 15.31
N TRP A 133 -3.83 -11.22 14.26
CA TRP A 133 -2.88 -10.12 14.25
C TRP A 133 -3.34 -8.90 15.04
N THR A 134 -4.65 -8.61 15.06
CA THR A 134 -5.20 -7.54 15.92
C THR A 134 -5.06 -7.90 17.39
N ASP A 135 -5.32 -9.16 17.78
CA ASP A 135 -5.14 -9.64 19.15
C ASP A 135 -3.66 -9.56 19.59
N LYS A 136 -2.74 -9.98 18.75
CA LYS A 136 -1.30 -9.84 19.02
C LYS A 136 -0.86 -8.38 19.18
N ALA A 137 -1.46 -7.48 18.43
CA ALA A 137 -1.20 -6.06 18.53
C ALA A 137 -1.92 -5.40 19.74
N GLY A 138 -2.81 -6.10 20.43
CA GLY A 138 -3.65 -5.55 21.49
C GLY A 138 -4.53 -4.41 20.96
N LEU A 139 -5.09 -4.61 19.75
CA LEU A 139 -6.05 -3.70 19.13
C LEU A 139 -7.48 -4.26 19.27
N PRO A 140 -8.50 -3.41 19.29
CA PRO A 140 -9.88 -3.85 19.24
C PRO A 140 -10.15 -4.68 17.98
N ARG A 141 -11.19 -5.52 18.05
CA ARG A 141 -11.62 -6.32 16.90
C ARG A 141 -11.88 -5.41 15.70
N PHE A 142 -11.30 -5.75 14.56
CA PHE A 142 -11.31 -4.97 13.32
C PHE A 142 -10.76 -3.54 13.44
N CYS A 143 -9.95 -3.27 14.46
CA CYS A 143 -9.38 -1.94 14.74
C CYS A 143 -10.43 -0.84 14.93
N SER A 144 -11.67 -1.22 15.27
CA SER A 144 -12.76 -0.26 15.51
C SER A 144 -12.41 0.64 16.69
N THR A 145 -12.48 1.95 16.51
CA THR A 145 -12.14 2.94 17.53
C THR A 145 -13.07 4.14 17.48
N TYR A 146 -13.31 4.74 18.63
CA TYR A 146 -14.02 6.00 18.69
C TYR A 146 -13.11 7.16 18.29
N LEU A 147 -13.65 8.04 17.47
CA LEU A 147 -12.98 9.26 17.07
C LEU A 147 -13.63 10.46 17.74
N TYR A 148 -12.91 11.53 17.83
CA TYR A 148 -13.34 12.83 18.33
C TYR A 148 -13.32 13.84 17.18
N ASP A 149 -14.31 14.72 17.15
CA ASP A 149 -14.38 15.79 16.18
C ASP A 149 -13.26 16.82 16.43
N GLY A 150 -12.51 17.20 15.41
CA GLY A 150 -11.44 18.15 15.54
C GLY A 150 -11.90 19.59 15.83
N GLU A 151 -13.11 19.96 15.39
CA GLU A 151 -13.66 21.31 15.62
C GLU A 151 -14.32 21.46 16.99
N THR A 152 -15.09 20.46 17.44
CA THR A 152 -15.88 20.53 18.68
C THR A 152 -15.21 19.80 19.86
N GLY A 153 -14.35 18.85 19.59
CA GLY A 153 -13.76 17.96 20.59
C GLY A 153 -14.72 16.90 21.12
N GLU A 154 -15.94 16.80 20.58
CA GLU A 154 -16.93 15.82 20.99
C GLU A 154 -16.65 14.45 20.38
N GLN A 155 -16.97 13.40 21.12
CA GLN A 155 -16.84 12.03 20.63
C GLN A 155 -17.97 11.71 19.65
N PHE A 156 -17.66 11.05 18.53
CA PHE A 156 -18.69 10.56 17.63
C PHE A 156 -19.49 9.42 18.27
N ASP A 157 -20.77 9.36 17.95
CA ASP A 157 -21.70 8.36 18.51
C ASP A 157 -21.35 6.92 18.13
N GLN A 158 -20.71 6.73 16.97
CA GLN A 158 -20.34 5.42 16.47
C GLN A 158 -18.83 5.31 16.24
N PRO A 159 -18.26 4.13 16.51
CA PRO A 159 -16.85 3.89 16.23
C PRO A 159 -16.58 3.82 14.71
N ALA A 160 -15.42 4.27 14.31
CA ALA A 160 -14.91 4.15 12.95
C ALA A 160 -14.06 2.88 12.80
#